data_8739d6554953426a68d5048fafed8c73
#
_entry.id   8739d6554953426a68d5048fafed8c73
#
_cell.length_a   1.000
_cell.length_b   1.000
_cell.length_c   1.000
_cell.angle_alpha   90.00
_cell.angle_beta   90.00
_cell.angle_gamma   90.00
#
_symmetry.space_group_name_H-M   'P 1'
#
loop_
_entity.id
_entity.type
_entity.pdbx_description
1 polymer ?
#
loop_
_entity_poly.entity_id
_entity_poly.type
_entity_poly.pdbx_seq_one_letter_code
_entity_poly.pdbx_strand_id
1 'polypeptide(L)'
;MSEPQRVVLVAAVAENGVIGLDGDIPWSIPEDLRHFRAVTRDNTVVMGRRTFESIGHPLPFRTNVVVTRDRDWSRDGVFVAHDVDEAIALARDFPGDVMVIGGAQIYAAAMPRATHQVLTEVHQSPEGDTTYPDWERAGWVETKREPHDGYDFVWWERC
;
A
#
# COMPACT_ATOMS: atom_id res chain seq x y z
N MET A 1 0.70 -28.00 2.30
CA MET A 1 -0.23 -26.93 1.88
C MET A 1 0.39 -25.58 2.14
N SER A 2 0.43 -24.74 1.13
CA SER A 2 0.88 -23.37 1.32
C SER A 2 -0.22 -22.55 2.01
N GLU A 3 0.16 -21.63 2.88
CA GLU A 3 -0.78 -20.70 3.46
C GLU A 3 -1.38 -19.80 2.39
N PRO A 4 -2.65 -19.33 2.57
CA PRO A 4 -3.23 -18.37 1.64
C PRO A 4 -2.37 -17.11 1.58
N GLN A 5 -2.22 -16.57 0.38
CA GLN A 5 -1.52 -15.32 0.16
C GLN A 5 -2.27 -14.17 0.86
N ARG A 6 -1.54 -13.36 1.60
CA ARG A 6 -2.10 -12.20 2.29
C ARG A 6 -2.26 -11.04 1.31
N VAL A 7 -3.29 -10.25 1.53
CA VAL A 7 -3.48 -8.97 0.85
C VAL A 7 -3.30 -7.88 1.89
N VAL A 8 -2.19 -7.15 1.80
CA VAL A 8 -1.74 -6.21 2.82
C VAL A 8 -1.76 -4.79 2.25
N LEU A 9 -2.48 -3.90 2.90
CA LEU A 9 -2.42 -2.48 2.58
C LEU A 9 -1.26 -1.87 3.36
N VAL A 10 -0.34 -1.20 2.68
CA VAL A 10 0.83 -0.56 3.28
C VAL A 10 0.74 0.94 3.04
N ALA A 11 0.62 1.73 4.10
CA ALA A 11 0.41 3.17 3.98
C ALA A 11 0.95 3.92 5.19
N ALA A 12 1.30 5.19 4.99
CA ALA A 12 1.52 6.15 6.06
C ALA A 12 0.32 7.10 6.08
N VAL A 13 -0.34 7.23 7.23
CA VAL A 13 -1.61 7.94 7.37
C VAL A 13 -1.52 8.91 8.55
N ALA A 14 -1.83 10.17 8.30
CA ALA A 14 -1.89 11.19 9.36
C ALA A 14 -3.11 11.01 10.26
N GLU A 15 -3.12 11.65 11.41
CA GLU A 15 -4.24 11.58 12.37
C GLU A 15 -5.58 11.97 11.76
N ASN A 16 -5.57 12.94 10.82
CA ASN A 16 -6.77 13.38 10.11
C ASN A 16 -7.08 12.54 8.85
N GLY A 17 -6.36 11.44 8.64
CA GLY A 17 -6.56 10.56 7.51
C GLY A 17 -5.82 10.95 6.23
N VAL A 18 -5.10 12.06 6.23
CA VAL A 18 -4.38 12.54 5.04
C VAL A 18 -3.24 11.61 4.68
N ILE A 19 -3.12 11.29 3.39
CA ILE A 19 -2.02 10.52 2.82
C ILE A 19 -1.31 11.25 1.68
N GLY A 20 -1.82 12.38 1.22
CA GLY A 20 -1.22 13.13 0.12
C GLY A 20 -1.68 14.58 0.04
N LEU A 21 -0.83 15.41 -0.58
CA LEU A 21 -1.10 16.80 -0.91
C LEU A 21 -0.37 17.11 -2.23
N ASP A 22 -1.10 17.60 -3.23
CA ASP A 22 -0.57 17.97 -4.55
C ASP A 22 0.31 16.89 -5.20
N GLY A 23 -0.09 15.62 -5.03
CA GLY A 23 0.63 14.49 -5.61
C GLY A 23 1.84 14.02 -4.80
N ASP A 24 2.08 14.60 -3.64
CA ASP A 24 3.22 14.27 -2.79
C ASP A 24 2.77 13.93 -1.36
N ILE A 25 3.68 13.42 -0.55
CA ILE A 25 3.44 13.12 0.87
C ILE A 25 3.81 14.36 1.70
N PRO A 26 2.91 14.86 2.58
CA PRO A 26 3.14 16.13 3.27
C PRO A 26 4.13 16.08 4.45
N TRP A 27 4.79 14.96 4.68
CA TRP A 27 5.82 14.81 5.71
C TRP A 27 7.03 14.07 5.16
N SER A 28 8.13 14.07 5.93
CA SER A 28 9.33 13.31 5.59
C SER A 28 9.78 12.54 6.82
N ILE A 29 9.72 11.21 6.75
CA ILE A 29 10.15 10.29 7.80
C ILE A 29 11.06 9.24 7.15
N PRO A 30 12.40 9.42 7.20
CA PRO A 30 13.33 8.47 6.58
C PRO A 30 13.17 7.03 7.09
N GLU A 31 12.85 6.86 8.37
CA GLU A 31 12.62 5.55 8.98
C GLU A 31 11.41 4.84 8.36
N ASP A 32 10.39 5.60 7.94
CA ASP A 32 9.21 5.03 7.28
C ASP A 32 9.58 4.43 5.91
N LEU A 33 10.48 5.08 5.17
CA LEU A 33 10.95 4.54 3.90
C LEU A 33 11.70 3.22 4.10
N ARG A 34 12.52 3.13 5.14
CA ARG A 34 13.20 1.87 5.49
C ARG A 34 12.21 0.78 5.89
N HIS A 35 11.21 1.14 6.68
CA HIS A 35 10.13 0.24 7.10
C HIS A 35 9.35 -0.27 5.88
N PHE A 36 8.96 0.63 4.98
CA PHE A 36 8.29 0.27 3.73
C PHE A 36 9.11 -0.73 2.91
N ARG A 37 10.40 -0.50 2.76
CA ARG A 37 11.30 -1.39 2.03
C ARG A 37 11.36 -2.77 2.67
N ALA A 38 11.45 -2.84 3.99
CA ALA A 38 11.51 -4.10 4.72
C ALA A 38 10.20 -4.88 4.62
N VAL A 39 9.05 -4.21 4.75
CA VAL A 39 7.73 -4.83 4.71
C VAL A 39 7.42 -5.39 3.32
N THR A 40 7.81 -4.68 2.27
CA THR A 40 7.43 -5.05 0.89
C THR A 40 8.45 -5.93 0.17
N ARG A 41 9.68 -6.05 0.68
CA ARG A 41 10.74 -6.81 0.02
C ARG A 41 10.32 -8.27 -0.23
N ASP A 42 10.66 -8.78 -1.42
CA ASP A 42 10.40 -10.15 -1.86
C ASP A 42 8.90 -10.50 -2.00
N ASN A 43 8.06 -9.47 -2.03
CA ASN A 43 6.61 -9.61 -2.24
C ASN A 43 6.21 -8.98 -3.57
N THR A 44 4.93 -9.09 -3.92
CA THR A 44 4.35 -8.41 -5.06
C THR A 44 3.76 -7.08 -4.61
N VAL A 45 4.21 -5.97 -5.22
CA VAL A 45 3.64 -4.65 -4.94
C VAL A 45 2.61 -4.30 -6.02
N VAL A 46 1.44 -3.84 -5.58
CA VAL A 46 0.34 -3.41 -6.44
C VAL A 46 0.13 -1.93 -6.22
N MET A 47 0.15 -1.16 -7.30
CA MET A 47 0.05 0.29 -7.25
C MET A 47 -0.72 0.83 -8.45
N GLY A 48 -1.29 2.03 -8.28
CA GLY A 48 -1.86 2.76 -9.40
C GLY A 48 -0.77 3.36 -10.28
N ARG A 49 -1.14 3.71 -11.52
CA ARG A 49 -0.20 4.28 -12.49
C ARG A 49 0.46 5.56 -11.97
N ARG A 50 -0.30 6.46 -11.33
CA ARG A 50 0.25 7.71 -10.81
C ARG A 50 1.30 7.46 -9.73
N THR A 51 1.08 6.48 -8.87
CA THR A 51 2.07 6.09 -7.87
C THR A 51 3.34 5.58 -8.53
N PHE A 52 3.20 4.73 -9.55
CA PHE A 52 4.35 4.26 -10.31
C PHE A 52 5.12 5.40 -10.97
N GLU A 53 4.42 6.33 -11.61
CA GLU A 53 5.06 7.47 -12.27
C GLU A 53 5.78 8.38 -11.27
N SER A 54 5.24 8.51 -10.05
CA SER A 54 5.87 9.26 -8.97
C SER A 54 7.17 8.59 -8.48
N ILE A 55 7.18 7.25 -8.38
CA ILE A 55 8.37 6.48 -8.02
C ILE A 55 9.40 6.54 -9.16
N GLY A 56 8.95 6.46 -10.42
CA GLY A 56 9.76 6.66 -11.61
C GLY A 56 10.47 5.42 -12.15
N HIS A 57 10.44 4.30 -11.44
CA HIS A 57 11.06 3.05 -11.85
C HIS A 57 10.45 1.87 -11.09
N PRO A 58 10.58 0.62 -11.60
CA PRO A 58 10.16 -0.55 -10.83
C PRO A 58 10.93 -0.65 -9.52
N LEU A 59 10.26 -1.10 -8.46
CA LEU A 59 10.92 -1.33 -7.19
C LEU A 59 11.74 -2.62 -7.27
N PRO A 60 13.05 -2.58 -6.95
CA PRO A 60 13.89 -3.78 -7.04
C PRO A 60 13.52 -4.80 -5.96
N PHE A 61 13.82 -6.07 -6.21
CA PHE A 61 13.55 -7.20 -5.30
C PHE A 61 12.06 -7.40 -5.02
N ARG A 62 11.21 -6.96 -5.93
CA ARG A 62 9.74 -7.09 -5.83
C ARG A 62 9.17 -7.36 -7.21
N THR A 63 8.04 -8.06 -7.25
CA THR A 63 7.23 -8.13 -8.47
C THR A 63 6.34 -6.89 -8.49
N ASN A 64 6.41 -6.10 -9.55
CA ASN A 64 5.67 -4.83 -9.66
C ASN A 64 4.45 -5.03 -10.56
N VAL A 65 3.27 -4.71 -10.04
CA VAL A 65 2.01 -4.72 -10.79
C VAL A 65 1.40 -3.32 -10.74
N VAL A 66 1.17 -2.75 -11.91
CA VAL A 66 0.58 -1.40 -12.04
C VAL A 66 -0.85 -1.53 -12.55
N VAL A 67 -1.77 -0.91 -11.83
CA VAL A 67 -3.20 -0.89 -12.18
C VAL A 67 -3.50 0.38 -12.98
N THR A 68 -4.02 0.22 -14.19
CA THR A 68 -4.45 1.33 -15.05
C THR A 68 -5.59 0.88 -15.95
N ARG A 69 -6.52 1.79 -16.22
CA ARG A 69 -7.60 1.54 -17.18
C ARG A 69 -7.13 1.65 -18.64
N ASP A 70 -5.95 2.26 -18.85
CA ASP A 70 -5.37 2.41 -20.19
C ASP A 70 -4.77 1.09 -20.67
N ARG A 71 -5.45 0.45 -21.62
CA ARG A 71 -5.04 -0.86 -22.11
C ARG A 71 -3.81 -0.82 -23.02
N ASP A 72 -3.41 0.37 -23.44
CA ASP A 72 -2.22 0.55 -24.28
C ASP A 72 -0.98 0.93 -23.44
N TRP A 73 -1.15 1.14 -22.15
CA TRP A 73 -0.03 1.50 -21.27
C TRP A 73 0.80 0.27 -20.90
N SER A 74 2.11 0.43 -21.02
CA SER A 74 3.07 -0.59 -20.56
C SER A 74 4.39 0.08 -20.18
N ARG A 75 5.17 -0.61 -19.37
CA ARG A 75 6.53 -0.21 -19.00
C ARG A 75 7.36 -1.47 -18.77
N ASP A 76 8.66 -1.36 -19.07
CA ASP A 76 9.60 -2.44 -18.81
C ASP A 76 9.70 -2.70 -17.30
N GLY A 77 9.73 -3.97 -16.94
CA GLY A 77 9.91 -4.37 -15.54
C GLY A 77 8.65 -4.37 -14.70
N VAL A 78 7.48 -4.09 -15.29
CA VAL A 78 6.21 -4.16 -14.56
C VAL A 78 5.19 -5.02 -15.31
N PHE A 79 4.30 -5.63 -14.55
CA PHE A 79 3.08 -6.25 -15.08
C PHE A 79 1.95 -5.23 -15.01
N VAL A 80 1.01 -5.30 -15.93
CA VAL A 80 -0.12 -4.38 -16.02
C VAL A 80 -1.41 -5.12 -15.72
N ALA A 81 -2.23 -4.56 -14.84
CA ALA A 81 -3.59 -5.02 -14.56
C ALA A 81 -4.56 -3.84 -14.78
N HIS A 82 -5.81 -4.13 -15.06
CA HIS A 82 -6.79 -3.11 -15.41
C HIS A 82 -7.77 -2.81 -14.27
N ASP A 83 -7.74 -3.63 -13.22
CA ASP A 83 -8.40 -3.36 -11.95
C ASP A 83 -7.66 -4.09 -10.81
N VAL A 84 -8.08 -3.82 -9.58
CA VAL A 84 -7.41 -4.39 -8.40
C VAL A 84 -7.64 -5.91 -8.30
N ASP A 85 -8.81 -6.40 -8.68
CA ASP A 85 -9.09 -7.83 -8.65
C ASP A 85 -8.19 -8.60 -9.62
N GLU A 86 -7.98 -8.07 -10.83
CA GLU A 86 -7.04 -8.62 -11.80
C GLU A 86 -5.61 -8.61 -11.26
N ALA A 87 -5.21 -7.51 -10.60
CA ALA A 87 -3.87 -7.40 -10.00
C ALA A 87 -3.64 -8.46 -8.91
N ILE A 88 -4.63 -8.67 -8.04
CA ILE A 88 -4.54 -9.69 -6.98
C ILE A 88 -4.49 -11.09 -7.58
N ALA A 89 -5.29 -11.36 -8.61
CA ALA A 89 -5.27 -12.65 -9.30
C ALA A 89 -3.91 -12.92 -9.96
N LEU A 90 -3.33 -11.90 -10.62
CA LEU A 90 -2.01 -11.99 -11.23
C LEU A 90 -0.92 -12.27 -10.20
N ALA A 91 -1.01 -11.64 -9.03
CA ALA A 91 -0.04 -11.80 -7.95
C ALA A 91 0.02 -13.23 -7.38
N ARG A 92 -1.03 -14.02 -7.56
CA ARG A 92 -1.05 -15.43 -7.11
C ARG A 92 0.00 -16.29 -7.82
N ASP A 93 0.46 -15.88 -8.98
CA ASP A 93 1.47 -16.60 -9.75
C ASP A 93 2.90 -16.32 -9.27
N PHE A 94 3.07 -15.45 -8.28
CA PHE A 94 4.38 -15.05 -7.76
C PHE A 94 4.48 -15.35 -6.26
N PRO A 95 5.72 -15.54 -5.76
CA PRO A 95 5.91 -15.81 -4.33
C PRO A 95 5.65 -14.57 -3.47
N GLY A 96 5.36 -14.82 -2.18
CA GLY A 96 5.14 -13.76 -1.21
C GLY A 96 3.68 -13.32 -1.16
N ASP A 97 3.47 -12.20 -0.48
CA ASP A 97 2.16 -11.62 -0.28
C ASP A 97 1.89 -10.49 -1.28
N VAL A 98 0.64 -10.05 -1.35
CA VAL A 98 0.24 -8.89 -2.15
C VAL A 98 0.32 -7.65 -1.27
N MET A 99 1.19 -6.71 -1.64
CA MET A 99 1.39 -5.45 -0.92
C MET A 99 0.80 -4.30 -1.73
N VAL A 100 -0.33 -3.76 -1.28
CA VAL A 100 -1.02 -2.65 -1.95
C VAL A 100 -0.43 -1.35 -1.43
N ILE A 101 0.20 -0.57 -2.30
CA ILE A 101 1.00 0.59 -1.89
C ILE A 101 0.46 1.96 -2.36
N GLY A 102 -0.75 1.98 -2.89
CA GLY A 102 -1.44 3.25 -3.18
C GLY A 102 -1.73 3.49 -4.63
N GLY A 103 -2.35 4.57 -5.01
CA GLY A 103 -2.85 5.60 -4.08
C GLY A 103 -4.25 5.36 -3.52
N ALA A 104 -4.93 6.43 -3.18
CA ALA A 104 -6.21 6.37 -2.47
C ALA A 104 -7.25 5.48 -3.16
N GLN A 105 -7.41 5.60 -4.46
CA GLN A 105 -8.37 4.79 -5.22
C GLN A 105 -8.01 3.30 -5.17
N ILE A 106 -6.72 2.97 -5.20
CA ILE A 106 -6.25 1.59 -5.15
C ILE A 106 -6.45 1.02 -3.75
N TYR A 107 -6.14 1.80 -2.70
CA TYR A 107 -6.45 1.38 -1.33
C TYR A 107 -7.95 1.12 -1.14
N ALA A 108 -8.80 2.02 -1.62
CA ALA A 108 -10.25 1.87 -1.50
C ALA A 108 -10.76 0.62 -2.21
N ALA A 109 -10.27 0.36 -3.42
CA ALA A 109 -10.66 -0.82 -4.21
C ALA A 109 -10.16 -2.13 -3.57
N ALA A 110 -9.01 -2.10 -2.91
CA ALA A 110 -8.40 -3.27 -2.29
C ALA A 110 -8.94 -3.54 -0.87
N MET A 111 -9.48 -2.56 -0.18
CA MET A 111 -9.92 -2.69 1.21
C MET A 111 -10.86 -3.88 1.44
N PRO A 112 -11.88 -4.14 0.61
CA PRO A 112 -12.75 -5.31 0.80
C PRO A 112 -12.02 -6.66 0.68
N ARG A 113 -10.89 -6.68 -0.02
CA ARG A 113 -10.08 -7.88 -0.24
C ARG A 113 -8.92 -7.99 0.75
N ALA A 114 -8.64 -6.95 1.52
CA ALA A 114 -7.48 -6.89 2.40
C ALA A 114 -7.65 -7.82 3.60
N THR A 115 -6.58 -8.55 3.92
CA THR A 115 -6.50 -9.40 5.10
C THR A 115 -5.71 -8.72 6.21
N HIS A 116 -4.82 -7.80 5.86
CA HIS A 116 -3.91 -7.10 6.77
C HIS A 116 -3.73 -5.66 6.35
N GLN A 117 -3.39 -4.82 7.31
CA GLN A 117 -2.92 -3.46 7.07
C GLN A 117 -1.65 -3.24 7.88
N VAL A 118 -0.64 -2.69 7.25
CA VAL A 118 0.59 -2.23 7.92
C VAL A 118 0.64 -0.72 7.74
N LEU A 119 0.31 -0.01 8.80
CA LEU A 119 0.14 1.44 8.75
C LEU A 119 1.21 2.14 9.57
N THR A 120 1.76 3.22 9.03
CA THR A 120 2.51 4.19 9.81
C THR A 120 1.52 5.28 10.21
N GLU A 121 1.17 5.31 11.49
CA GLU A 121 0.28 6.35 12.04
C GLU A 121 1.11 7.57 12.36
N VAL A 122 0.99 8.61 11.56
CA VAL A 122 1.78 9.85 11.68
C VAL A 122 1.04 10.83 12.59
N HIS A 123 1.73 11.26 13.66
CA HIS A 123 1.15 12.14 14.69
C HIS A 123 1.11 13.59 14.23
N GLN A 124 0.46 13.85 13.10
CA GLN A 124 0.27 15.16 12.51
C GLN A 124 -1.12 15.23 11.90
N SER A 125 -1.62 16.43 11.70
CA SER A 125 -2.89 16.70 11.02
C SER A 125 -2.67 17.76 9.94
N PRO A 126 -1.86 17.45 8.90
CA PRO A 126 -1.52 18.41 7.87
C PRO A 126 -2.71 18.67 6.94
N GLU A 127 -2.64 19.77 6.20
CA GLU A 127 -3.53 19.95 5.06
C GLU A 127 -3.21 18.90 4.00
N GLY A 128 -4.24 18.40 3.33
CA GLY A 128 -4.07 17.43 2.27
C GLY A 128 -5.33 17.31 1.43
N ASP A 129 -5.15 16.86 0.20
CA ASP A 129 -6.24 16.66 -0.77
C ASP A 129 -6.57 15.18 -0.97
N THR A 130 -5.79 14.29 -0.38
CA THR A 130 -5.93 12.85 -0.55
C THR A 130 -5.94 12.17 0.81
N THR A 131 -6.92 11.30 1.05
CA THR A 131 -7.08 10.60 2.33
C THR A 131 -7.10 9.09 2.12
N TYR A 132 -6.66 8.37 3.17
CA TYR A 132 -6.83 6.92 3.25
C TYR A 132 -8.32 6.59 3.33
N PRO A 133 -8.81 5.50 2.70
CA PRO A 133 -10.23 5.16 2.76
C PRO A 133 -10.67 4.86 4.20
N ASP A 134 -11.91 5.18 4.51
CA ASP A 134 -12.52 4.82 5.79
C ASP A 134 -12.57 3.30 5.92
N TRP A 135 -12.34 2.81 7.13
CA TRP A 135 -12.44 1.39 7.42
C TRP A 135 -13.03 1.17 8.80
N GLU A 136 -13.81 0.13 8.92
CA GLU A 136 -14.54 -0.17 10.16
C GLU A 136 -13.60 -0.90 11.13
N ARG A 137 -13.14 -0.20 12.15
CA ARG A 137 -12.17 -0.73 13.11
C ARG A 137 -12.66 -1.94 13.87
N ALA A 138 -13.98 -2.08 14.05
CA ALA A 138 -14.57 -3.25 14.70
C ALA A 138 -14.30 -4.55 13.96
N GLY A 139 -14.05 -4.50 12.65
CA GLY A 139 -13.69 -5.67 11.84
C GLY A 139 -12.20 -6.02 11.84
N TRP A 140 -11.38 -5.31 12.63
CA TRP A 140 -9.92 -5.46 12.61
C TRP A 140 -9.35 -5.53 14.01
N VAL A 141 -8.24 -6.27 14.16
CA VAL A 141 -7.50 -6.40 15.42
C VAL A 141 -6.10 -5.86 15.23
N GLU A 142 -5.68 -4.98 16.13
CA GLU A 142 -4.29 -4.52 16.19
C GLU A 142 -3.43 -5.66 16.78
N THR A 143 -2.48 -6.15 16.00
CA THR A 143 -1.64 -7.29 16.40
C THR A 143 -0.27 -6.86 16.91
N LYS A 144 0.20 -5.69 16.51
CA LYS A 144 1.51 -5.16 16.93
C LYS A 144 1.55 -3.66 16.78
N ARG A 145 2.24 -3.00 17.69
CA ARG A 145 2.49 -1.55 17.63
C ARG A 145 3.92 -1.27 18.07
N GLU A 146 4.64 -0.50 17.25
CA GLU A 146 5.98 0.00 17.58
C GLU A 146 5.92 1.52 17.65
N PRO A 147 5.85 2.11 18.86
CA PRO A 147 5.82 3.58 19.00
C PRO A 147 7.21 4.18 18.75
N HIS A 148 7.19 5.34 18.07
CA HIS A 148 8.37 6.15 17.80
C HIS A 148 8.04 7.62 18.07
N ASP A 149 9.04 8.48 17.93
CA ASP A 149 8.84 9.92 18.11
C ASP A 149 8.14 10.50 16.87
N GLY A 150 6.87 10.87 17.03
CA GLY A 150 6.07 11.48 15.98
C GLY A 150 5.32 10.52 15.07
N TYR A 151 5.48 9.21 15.25
CA TYR A 151 4.76 8.21 14.47
C TYR A 151 4.82 6.85 15.15
N ASP A 152 3.86 5.96 14.81
CA ASP A 152 3.84 4.56 15.24
C ASP A 152 3.77 3.66 14.03
N PHE A 153 4.48 2.54 14.03
CA PHE A 153 4.24 1.46 13.08
C PHE A 153 3.22 0.51 13.69
N VAL A 154 2.13 0.21 12.96
CA VAL A 154 0.99 -0.55 13.49
C VAL A 154 0.58 -1.63 12.50
N TRP A 155 0.41 -2.84 13.01
CA TRP A 155 -0.05 -3.99 12.22
C TRP A 155 -1.47 -4.34 12.61
N TRP A 156 -2.34 -4.47 11.61
CA TRP A 156 -3.75 -4.81 11.77
C TRP A 156 -4.07 -6.08 11.00
N GLU A 157 -4.91 -6.92 11.55
CA GLU A 157 -5.39 -8.13 10.91
C GLU A 157 -6.92 -8.15 10.93
N ARG A 158 -7.53 -8.56 9.82
CA ARG A 158 -9.00 -8.66 9.74
C ARG A 158 -9.48 -9.79 10.65
N CYS A 159 -10.55 -9.55 11.37
CA CYS A 159 -11.20 -10.54 12.24
C CYS A 159 -11.72 -11.75 11.45
#